data_9d0460efe9b2e093383f10dfd508fca4
#
_entry.id   9d0460efe9b2e093383f10dfd508fca4
#
_cell.length_a   1.000
_cell.length_b   1.000
_cell.length_c   1.000
_cell.angle_alpha   90.00
_cell.angle_beta   90.00
_cell.angle_gamma   90.00
#
_symmetry.space_group_name_H-M   'P 1'
#
loop_
_entity.id
_entity.type
_entity.pdbx_description
1 polymer ?
#
loop_
_entity_poly.entity_id
_entity_poly.type
_entity_poly.pdbx_seq_one_letter_code
_entity_poly.pdbx_strand_id
1 'polypeptide(L)'
;MIKRLLVSLLITFISFLAAAQNDTMKVTISNDIPSLSAKDSLVLREMYNLMSQANKSALPRYKIYSTDNIYNLIKLDTATGKVWQVQYRTNSTESMVIAIDDYSLLWSWEDERPGRYELYPTQNVYTFILLDTVRGYTYQVQWSTKGSDYMFRERIY
;
A
#
# COMPACT_ATOMS: atom_id res chain seq x y z
N MET A 1 10.28 22.79 -31.27
CA MET A 1 11.06 23.04 -30.04
C MET A 1 10.22 22.99 -28.80
N ILE A 2 9.09 23.63 -28.73
CA ILE A 2 8.18 23.71 -27.54
C ILE A 2 7.71 22.33 -27.03
N LYS A 3 7.33 21.39 -27.91
CA LYS A 3 6.88 20.04 -27.52
C LYS A 3 7.97 19.21 -26.81
N ARG A 4 9.24 19.37 -27.16
CA ARG A 4 10.36 18.66 -26.50
C ARG A 4 10.66 19.25 -25.11
N LEU A 5 10.48 20.55 -24.93
CA LEU A 5 10.65 21.23 -23.65
C LEU A 5 9.56 20.80 -22.63
N LEU A 6 8.31 20.71 -23.08
CA LEU A 6 7.18 20.26 -22.25
C LEU A 6 7.33 18.79 -21.81
N VAL A 7 7.80 17.91 -22.70
CA VAL A 7 8.06 16.50 -22.36
C VAL A 7 9.22 16.37 -21.37
N SER A 8 10.29 17.16 -21.53
CA SER A 8 11.41 17.17 -20.58
C SER A 8 11.00 17.70 -19.20
N LEU A 9 10.18 18.74 -19.15
CA LEU A 9 9.63 19.28 -17.90
C LEU A 9 8.70 18.26 -17.21
N LEU A 10 7.91 17.51 -17.99
CA LEU A 10 7.02 16.47 -17.49
C LEU A 10 7.80 15.30 -16.86
N ILE A 11 8.88 14.85 -17.50
CA ILE A 11 9.72 13.75 -17.01
C ILE A 11 10.44 14.14 -15.72
N THR A 12 10.99 15.35 -15.63
CA THR A 12 11.64 15.85 -14.40
C THR A 12 10.64 16.03 -13.25
N PHE A 13 9.41 16.44 -13.56
CA PHE A 13 8.35 16.61 -12.58
C PHE A 13 7.84 15.24 -12.02
N ILE A 14 7.71 14.24 -12.89
CA ILE A 14 7.32 12.88 -12.47
C ILE A 14 8.41 12.24 -11.61
N SER A 15 9.68 12.44 -11.94
CA SER A 15 10.80 11.95 -11.13
C SER A 15 10.89 12.63 -9.76
N PHE A 16 10.51 13.91 -9.68
CA PHE A 16 10.47 14.68 -8.44
C PHE A 16 9.32 14.23 -7.53
N LEU A 17 8.18 13.86 -8.10
CA LEU A 17 7.02 13.40 -7.34
C LEU A 17 7.22 12.02 -6.71
N ALA A 18 7.97 11.15 -7.35
CA ALA A 18 8.32 9.84 -6.79
C ALA A 18 9.20 9.95 -5.53
N ALA A 19 9.95 11.04 -5.38
CA ALA A 19 10.80 11.31 -4.22
C ALA A 19 10.06 12.03 -3.06
N ALA A 20 8.91 12.66 -3.33
CA ALA A 20 8.23 13.55 -2.39
C ALA A 20 7.25 12.85 -1.43
N GLN A 21 7.21 11.52 -1.38
CA GLN A 21 6.25 10.79 -0.53
C GLN A 21 6.59 10.80 0.98
N ASN A 22 7.74 11.33 1.40
CA ASN A 22 8.14 11.25 2.82
C ASN A 22 8.68 12.53 3.47
N ASP A 23 8.72 13.67 2.77
CA ASP A 23 9.21 14.91 3.40
C ASP A 23 8.38 16.11 3.01
N THR A 24 8.02 16.93 4.00
CA THR A 24 7.49 18.29 3.80
C THR A 24 8.60 19.18 3.23
N MET A 25 8.92 18.99 1.97
CA MET A 25 9.93 19.74 1.27
C MET A 25 9.42 21.16 0.99
N LYS A 26 9.96 22.14 1.69
CA LYS A 26 9.82 23.55 1.29
C LYS A 26 10.58 23.75 -0.01
N VAL A 27 9.86 23.76 -1.13
CA VAL A 27 10.45 24.10 -2.43
C VAL A 27 10.68 25.62 -2.43
N THR A 28 11.93 26.03 -2.30
CA THR A 28 12.34 27.41 -2.59
C THR A 28 12.51 27.50 -4.11
N ILE A 29 11.54 28.10 -4.78
CA ILE A 29 11.62 28.35 -6.22
C ILE A 29 12.62 29.51 -6.42
N SER A 30 13.74 29.24 -7.08
CA SER A 30 14.69 30.29 -7.50
C SER A 30 14.00 31.19 -8.56
N ASN A 31 14.31 32.49 -8.54
CA ASN A 31 13.71 33.51 -9.40
C ASN A 31 14.08 33.40 -10.89
N ASP A 32 14.80 32.33 -11.29
CA ASP A 32 15.29 32.13 -12.68
C ASP A 32 14.34 31.29 -13.57
N ILE A 33 13.13 30.98 -13.08
CA ILE A 33 12.13 30.30 -13.92
C ILE A 33 11.46 31.34 -14.82
N PRO A 34 11.51 31.17 -16.17
CA PRO A 34 10.79 32.06 -17.07
C PRO A 34 9.32 32.12 -16.66
N SER A 35 8.76 33.32 -16.56
CA SER A 35 7.38 33.53 -16.15
C SER A 35 6.45 32.67 -17.00
N LEU A 36 5.82 31.67 -16.37
CA LEU A 36 4.83 30.83 -17.01
C LEU A 36 3.66 31.69 -17.50
N SER A 37 3.20 31.43 -18.71
CA SER A 37 2.02 32.08 -19.22
C SER A 37 0.82 31.78 -18.31
N ALA A 38 -0.18 32.65 -18.25
CA ALA A 38 -1.40 32.43 -17.49
C ALA A 38 -2.08 31.09 -17.83
N LYS A 39 -1.95 30.65 -19.10
CA LYS A 39 -2.47 29.36 -19.59
C LYS A 39 -1.68 28.17 -19.01
N ASP A 40 -0.34 28.27 -18.94
CA ASP A 40 0.50 27.21 -18.40
C ASP A 40 0.30 27.09 -16.87
N SER A 41 0.07 28.22 -16.19
CA SER A 41 -0.26 28.25 -14.76
C SER A 41 -1.58 27.55 -14.47
N LEU A 42 -2.60 27.70 -15.32
CA LEU A 42 -3.88 27.01 -15.20
C LEU A 42 -3.72 25.50 -15.40
N VAL A 43 -2.97 25.08 -16.42
CA VAL A 43 -2.70 23.65 -16.68
C VAL A 43 -1.96 23.01 -15.51
N LEU A 44 -0.93 23.68 -14.97
CA LEU A 44 -0.20 23.18 -13.79
C LEU A 44 -1.09 23.06 -12.55
N ARG A 45 -1.98 24.04 -12.34
CA ARG A 45 -2.94 24.00 -11.24
C ARG A 45 -3.94 22.83 -11.38
N GLU A 46 -4.44 22.61 -12.60
CA GLU A 46 -5.33 21.49 -12.90
C GLU A 46 -4.63 20.14 -12.67
N MET A 47 -3.40 20.00 -13.19
CA MET A 47 -2.56 18.81 -12.94
C MET A 47 -2.32 18.59 -11.44
N TYR A 48 -1.99 19.64 -10.69
CA TYR A 48 -1.81 19.55 -9.23
C TYR A 48 -3.10 19.09 -8.53
N ASN A 49 -4.25 19.62 -8.94
CA ASN A 49 -5.54 19.22 -8.38
C ASN A 49 -5.87 17.75 -8.68
N LEU A 50 -5.64 17.30 -9.91
CA LEU A 50 -5.84 15.90 -10.32
C LEU A 50 -4.91 14.96 -9.54
N MET A 51 -3.65 15.32 -9.36
CA MET A 51 -2.69 14.57 -8.57
C MET A 51 -3.03 14.55 -7.08
N SER A 52 -3.51 15.67 -6.54
CA SER A 52 -3.99 15.75 -5.17
C SER A 52 -5.24 14.89 -4.94
N GLN A 53 -6.14 14.82 -5.93
CA GLN A 53 -7.30 13.91 -5.88
C GLN A 53 -6.87 12.43 -5.99
N ALA A 54 -5.93 12.11 -6.86
CA ALA A 54 -5.35 10.76 -6.96
C ALA A 54 -4.68 10.31 -5.64
N ASN A 55 -3.97 11.22 -4.97
CA ASN A 55 -3.40 10.96 -3.64
C ASN A 55 -4.46 10.78 -2.54
N LYS A 56 -5.61 11.45 -2.64
CA LYS A 56 -6.76 11.21 -1.73
C LYS A 56 -7.40 9.84 -1.93
N SER A 57 -7.20 9.23 -3.08
CA SER A 57 -7.57 7.84 -3.38
C SER A 57 -6.48 6.84 -2.96
N ALA A 58 -5.56 7.24 -2.10
CA ALA A 58 -4.52 6.36 -1.60
C ALA A 58 -5.15 5.09 -1.02
N LEU A 59 -4.68 3.93 -1.48
CA LEU A 59 -5.16 2.64 -1.02
C LEU A 59 -4.95 2.52 0.50
N PRO A 60 -5.91 1.96 1.25
CA PRO A 60 -5.79 1.86 2.69
C PRO A 60 -4.58 1.00 3.08
N ARG A 61 -3.79 1.49 4.05
CA ARG A 61 -2.65 0.74 4.57
C ARG A 61 -3.08 -0.60 5.17
N TYR A 62 -4.18 -0.63 5.89
CA TYR A 62 -4.69 -1.86 6.49
C TYR A 62 -6.01 -2.26 5.88
N LYS A 63 -6.13 -3.56 5.56
CA LYS A 63 -7.38 -4.18 5.12
C LYS A 63 -7.77 -5.31 6.06
N ILE A 64 -9.08 -5.54 6.17
CA ILE A 64 -9.65 -6.67 6.92
C ILE A 64 -10.42 -7.55 5.95
N TYR A 65 -10.19 -8.84 6.08
CA TYR A 65 -10.81 -9.89 5.27
C TYR A 65 -11.63 -10.81 6.18
N SER A 66 -12.85 -11.10 5.77
CA SER A 66 -13.72 -12.06 6.45
C SER A 66 -13.20 -13.48 6.24
N THR A 67 -13.45 -14.33 7.23
CA THR A 67 -13.32 -15.80 7.11
C THR A 67 -14.71 -16.44 7.22
N ASP A 68 -14.81 -17.73 6.96
CA ASP A 68 -16.08 -18.46 7.19
C ASP A 68 -16.41 -18.61 8.68
N ASN A 69 -15.46 -18.36 9.56
CA ASN A 69 -15.70 -18.26 10.99
C ASN A 69 -16.06 -16.80 11.37
N ILE A 70 -17.30 -16.57 11.76
CA ILE A 70 -17.84 -15.24 12.06
C ILE A 70 -17.09 -14.48 13.15
N TYR A 71 -16.32 -15.16 14.00
CA TYR A 71 -15.55 -14.55 15.11
C TYR A 71 -14.08 -14.28 14.74
N ASN A 72 -13.65 -14.63 13.53
CA ASN A 72 -12.27 -14.47 13.09
C ASN A 72 -12.19 -13.70 11.78
N LEU A 73 -11.30 -12.74 11.76
CA LEU A 73 -10.98 -11.93 10.58
C LEU A 73 -9.47 -11.96 10.35
N ILE A 74 -9.04 -11.69 9.14
CA ILE A 74 -7.61 -11.56 8.81
C ILE A 74 -7.30 -10.09 8.51
N LYS A 75 -6.36 -9.51 9.26
CA LYS A 75 -5.84 -8.16 9.05
C LYS A 75 -4.55 -8.22 8.25
N LEU A 76 -4.47 -7.43 7.19
CA LEU A 76 -3.29 -7.27 6.34
C LEU A 76 -2.76 -5.84 6.43
N ASP A 77 -1.44 -5.67 6.62
CA ASP A 77 -0.74 -4.44 6.25
C ASP A 77 -0.41 -4.52 4.75
N THR A 78 -1.14 -3.79 3.94
CA THR A 78 -1.00 -3.80 2.48
C THR A 78 0.31 -3.20 1.99
N ALA A 79 1.04 -2.49 2.86
CA ALA A 79 2.32 -1.88 2.53
C ALA A 79 3.50 -2.84 2.76
N THR A 80 3.41 -3.70 3.77
CA THR A 80 4.54 -4.55 4.21
C THR A 80 4.30 -6.05 4.08
N GLY A 81 3.05 -6.47 3.83
CA GLY A 81 2.65 -7.87 3.74
C GLY A 81 2.53 -8.58 5.10
N LYS A 82 2.60 -7.87 6.23
CA LYS A 82 2.37 -8.42 7.57
C LYS A 82 0.91 -8.84 7.74
N VAL A 83 0.67 -9.96 8.42
CA VAL A 83 -0.66 -10.56 8.55
C VAL A 83 -0.96 -10.95 9.99
N TRP A 84 -2.16 -10.66 10.44
CA TRP A 84 -2.66 -11.02 11.78
C TRP A 84 -4.04 -11.64 11.68
N GLN A 85 -4.33 -12.56 12.58
CA GLN A 85 -5.68 -12.98 12.90
C GLN A 85 -6.27 -12.01 13.94
N VAL A 86 -7.49 -11.55 13.68
CA VAL A 86 -8.29 -10.76 14.61
C VAL A 86 -9.42 -11.63 15.11
N GLN A 87 -9.39 -12.00 16.37
CA GLN A 87 -10.47 -12.73 17.01
C GLN A 87 -11.28 -11.78 17.89
N TYR A 88 -12.58 -11.74 17.67
CA TYR A 88 -13.48 -10.94 18.51
C TYR A 88 -14.61 -11.81 19.07
N ARG A 89 -15.14 -11.39 20.20
CA ARG A 89 -16.28 -12.03 20.86
C ARG A 89 -17.32 -11.02 21.25
N THR A 90 -18.55 -11.46 21.42
CA THR A 90 -19.68 -10.62 21.85
C THR A 90 -19.52 -10.09 23.29
N ASN A 91 -18.78 -10.80 24.15
CA ASN A 91 -18.35 -10.35 25.47
C ASN A 91 -16.87 -9.94 25.36
N SER A 92 -16.59 -8.69 25.48
CA SER A 92 -15.33 -8.00 25.07
C SER A 92 -14.03 -8.45 25.77
N THR A 93 -14.07 -9.32 26.77
CA THR A 93 -12.90 -9.66 27.60
C THR A 93 -11.89 -10.61 26.96
N GLU A 94 -12.21 -11.20 25.80
CA GLU A 94 -11.37 -12.20 25.14
C GLU A 94 -11.12 -11.91 23.66
N SER A 95 -11.32 -10.67 23.23
CA SER A 95 -10.95 -10.27 21.85
C SER A 95 -9.44 -10.03 21.77
N MET A 96 -8.80 -10.52 20.72
CA MET A 96 -7.34 -10.46 20.57
C MET A 96 -6.91 -10.32 19.12
N VAL A 97 -5.69 -9.82 18.94
CA VAL A 97 -4.99 -9.81 17.64
C VAL A 97 -3.74 -10.67 17.79
N ILE A 98 -3.63 -11.71 16.98
CA ILE A 98 -2.55 -12.68 17.01
C ILE A 98 -1.77 -12.56 15.71
N ALA A 99 -0.45 -12.44 15.77
CA ALA A 99 0.38 -12.45 14.58
C ALA A 99 0.31 -13.83 13.90
N ILE A 100 -0.02 -13.86 12.60
CA ILE A 100 0.23 -15.00 11.74
C ILE A 100 1.69 -14.94 11.28
N ASP A 101 2.08 -13.76 10.79
CA ASP A 101 3.45 -13.39 10.51
C ASP A 101 3.57 -11.85 10.48
N ASP A 102 4.36 -11.28 11.39
CA ASP A 102 4.55 -9.84 11.54
C ASP A 102 5.91 -9.33 11.01
N TYR A 103 6.62 -10.17 10.25
CA TYR A 103 7.80 -9.75 9.51
C TYR A 103 7.42 -9.05 8.20
N SER A 104 8.11 -7.96 7.88
CA SER A 104 7.96 -7.28 6.59
C SER A 104 8.51 -8.14 5.46
N LEU A 105 7.77 -8.19 4.34
CA LEU A 105 8.23 -8.82 3.09
C LEU A 105 9.07 -7.87 2.23
N LEU A 106 9.18 -6.60 2.64
CA LEU A 106 10.03 -5.63 1.96
C LEU A 106 11.51 -5.93 2.20
N TRP A 107 12.31 -5.72 1.19
CA TRP A 107 13.76 -5.62 1.35
C TRP A 107 14.11 -4.29 2.02
N SER A 108 15.27 -4.20 2.67
CA SER A 108 15.69 -3.06 3.48
C SER A 108 15.80 -1.72 2.71
N TRP A 109 15.84 -1.77 1.38
CA TRP A 109 15.91 -0.60 0.49
C TRP A 109 14.58 -0.25 -0.18
N GLU A 110 13.50 -0.94 0.16
CA GLU A 110 12.19 -0.70 -0.46
C GLU A 110 11.31 0.18 0.42
N ASP A 111 10.62 1.12 -0.24
CA ASP A 111 9.64 1.97 0.41
C ASP A 111 8.34 1.22 0.67
N GLU A 112 7.71 1.53 1.80
CA GLU A 112 6.38 1.08 2.13
C GLU A 112 5.34 1.75 1.20
N ARG A 113 4.56 0.94 0.49
CA ARG A 113 3.52 1.41 -0.43
C ARG A 113 2.19 0.71 -0.13
N PRO A 114 1.21 1.41 0.46
CA PRO A 114 -0.12 0.87 0.66
C PRO A 114 -0.72 0.32 -0.65
N GLY A 115 -1.37 -0.85 -0.56
CA GLY A 115 -1.94 -1.53 -1.72
C GLY A 115 -0.99 -2.46 -2.47
N ARG A 116 0.27 -2.59 -2.03
CA ARG A 116 1.23 -3.53 -2.65
C ARG A 116 0.87 -4.98 -2.42
N TYR A 117 0.38 -5.31 -1.23
CA TYR A 117 0.01 -6.68 -0.88
C TYR A 117 -1.50 -6.83 -0.82
N GLU A 118 -1.99 -7.97 -1.30
CA GLU A 118 -3.41 -8.29 -1.34
C GLU A 118 -3.65 -9.75 -0.99
N LEU A 119 -4.71 -10.02 -0.19
CA LEU A 119 -5.11 -11.38 0.18
C LEU A 119 -6.27 -11.84 -0.69
N TYR A 120 -6.18 -13.09 -1.14
CA TYR A 120 -7.21 -13.79 -1.90
C TYR A 120 -7.68 -15.00 -1.08
N PRO A 121 -8.97 -15.12 -0.76
CA PRO A 121 -9.50 -16.29 -0.12
C PRO A 121 -9.39 -17.50 -1.04
N THR A 122 -9.19 -18.68 -0.44
CA THR A 122 -9.22 -19.95 -1.15
C THR A 122 -10.47 -20.75 -0.78
N GLN A 123 -10.68 -21.91 -1.40
CA GLN A 123 -11.75 -22.83 -0.99
C GLN A 123 -11.45 -23.51 0.35
N ASN A 124 -10.18 -23.51 0.80
CA ASN A 124 -9.83 -23.94 2.14
C ASN A 124 -10.08 -22.79 3.12
N VAL A 125 -11.04 -22.96 4.00
CA VAL A 125 -11.50 -21.95 4.97
C VAL A 125 -10.37 -21.38 5.86
N TYR A 126 -9.28 -22.09 6.03
CA TYR A 126 -8.13 -21.67 6.85
C TYR A 126 -7.01 -21.02 6.05
N THR A 127 -7.14 -20.89 4.74
CA THR A 127 -6.03 -20.49 3.87
C THR A 127 -6.37 -19.32 2.98
N PHE A 128 -5.46 -18.36 2.91
CA PHE A 128 -5.46 -17.28 1.91
C PHE A 128 -4.18 -17.36 1.07
N ILE A 129 -4.24 -16.80 -0.13
CA ILE A 129 -3.05 -16.50 -0.92
C ILE A 129 -2.76 -15.01 -0.78
N LEU A 130 -1.55 -14.67 -0.34
CA LEU A 130 -1.03 -13.31 -0.34
C LEU A 130 -0.24 -13.08 -1.62
N LEU A 131 -0.60 -12.04 -2.37
CA LEU A 131 0.09 -11.61 -3.59
C LEU A 131 0.90 -10.33 -3.33
N ASP A 132 2.18 -10.33 -3.67
CA ASP A 132 2.95 -9.11 -3.91
C ASP A 132 2.64 -8.62 -5.34
N THR A 133 1.83 -7.58 -5.49
CA THR A 133 1.39 -7.05 -6.79
C THR A 133 2.52 -6.39 -7.59
N VAL A 134 3.66 -6.10 -6.95
CA VAL A 134 4.83 -5.49 -7.59
C VAL A 134 5.78 -6.54 -8.13
N ARG A 135 6.08 -7.60 -7.34
CA ARG A 135 7.04 -8.65 -7.74
C ARG A 135 6.38 -9.90 -8.30
N GLY A 136 5.05 -10.03 -8.14
CA GLY A 136 4.31 -11.23 -8.52
C GLY A 136 4.55 -12.43 -7.61
N TYR A 137 5.18 -12.22 -6.44
CA TYR A 137 5.39 -13.31 -5.49
C TYR A 137 4.11 -13.68 -4.76
N THR A 138 3.90 -14.98 -4.59
CA THR A 138 2.74 -15.52 -3.88
C THR A 138 3.17 -16.24 -2.62
N TYR A 139 2.33 -16.13 -1.58
CA TYR A 139 2.57 -16.76 -0.29
C TYR A 139 1.28 -17.43 0.18
N GLN A 140 1.41 -18.63 0.74
CA GLN A 140 0.34 -19.23 1.50
C GLN A 140 0.28 -18.57 2.88
N VAL A 141 -0.92 -18.14 3.29
CA VAL A 141 -1.21 -17.64 4.62
C VAL A 141 -2.20 -18.59 5.27
N GLN A 142 -1.79 -19.25 6.33
CA GLN A 142 -2.61 -20.17 7.11
C GLN A 142 -2.96 -19.53 8.45
N TRP A 143 -4.26 -19.44 8.75
CA TRP A 143 -4.75 -19.09 10.07
C TRP A 143 -5.38 -20.29 10.77
N SER A 144 -5.63 -20.22 12.09
CA SER A 144 -6.11 -21.37 12.85
C SER A 144 -6.94 -20.98 14.06
N THR A 145 -7.91 -21.81 14.41
CA THR A 145 -8.63 -21.76 15.70
C THR A 145 -7.97 -22.59 16.80
N LYS A 146 -6.92 -23.35 16.45
CA LYS A 146 -6.22 -24.27 17.39
C LYS A 146 -5.03 -23.62 18.11
N GLY A 147 -4.58 -22.45 17.65
CA GLY A 147 -3.44 -21.72 18.22
C GLY A 147 -2.41 -21.29 17.18
N SER A 148 -1.45 -20.47 17.63
CA SER A 148 -0.41 -19.88 16.78
C SER A 148 0.52 -20.89 16.13
N ASP A 149 0.73 -22.05 16.75
CA ASP A 149 1.63 -23.10 16.22
C ASP A 149 1.15 -23.68 14.87
N TYR A 150 -0.11 -23.42 14.53
CA TYR A 150 -0.72 -23.83 13.25
C TYR A 150 -0.85 -22.67 12.27
N MET A 151 -0.27 -21.52 12.56
CA MET A 151 -0.34 -20.31 11.74
C MET A 151 1.01 -20.04 11.08
N PHE A 152 0.99 -19.69 9.81
CA PHE A 152 2.21 -19.35 9.08
C PHE A 152 1.91 -18.55 7.81
N ARG A 153 2.95 -17.90 7.30
CA ARG A 153 3.00 -17.36 5.95
C ARG A 153 4.26 -17.91 5.28
N GLU A 154 4.11 -18.65 4.20
CA GLU A 154 5.20 -19.27 3.48
C GLU A 154 5.14 -18.96 1.99
N ARG A 155 6.30 -18.74 1.37
CA ARG A 155 6.40 -18.46 -0.05
C ARG A 155 6.09 -19.70 -0.88
N ILE A 156 5.29 -19.53 -1.94
CA ILE A 156 5.00 -20.52 -2.97
C ILE A 156 5.99 -20.29 -4.13
N TYR A 157 6.71 -21.34 -4.59
CA TYR A 157 7.70 -21.29 -5.66
C TYR A 157 7.18 -21.91 -6.93
#